data_594b8f59832c2024e365bec92c8e2d3f
#
_entry.id   594b8f59832c2024e365bec92c8e2d3f
#
_cell.length_a   1.000
_cell.length_b   1.000
_cell.length_c   1.000
_cell.angle_alpha   90.00
_cell.angle_beta   90.00
_cell.angle_gamma   90.00
#
_symmetry.space_group_name_H-M   'P 1'
#
loop_
_entity.id
_entity.type
_entity.pdbx_description
1 polymer ?
#
loop_
_entity_poly.entity_id
_entity_poly.type
_entity_poly.pdbx_seq_one_letter_code
_entity_poly.pdbx_strand_id
1 'polypeptide(L)'
;MSALQSWRKAYGALKDTTTVSLASLNSDFKDLDVAIVKATNHVECPPKDRHLRKIVAASSMARPQTDVAYCIHALARRLTKTRSWIVALKTLVVIHRLLRDGDPTFREELLNFTQRVQILQLSNFKDNSSPIAWDYSSWVRTYGLFLEERLQCFRILKYDIEAERLPKQGQGTEKTHSQTRELDSQALLEQMPALQQLLYRLIGCRPEGAANTNYLVQYALALVLKESFKIYCAINDGIINLVDKFFEMPRHDALKALEIYRRAGQQVNL
;
A
#
# COMPACT_ATOMS: atom_id res chain seq x y z
N MET A 1 -0.06 -33.74 0.88
CA MET A 1 0.18 -32.70 1.92
C MET A 1 0.98 -33.33 3.05
N SER A 2 2.11 -32.73 3.45
CA SER A 2 2.93 -33.28 4.54
C SER A 2 2.21 -33.11 5.88
N ALA A 3 2.44 -34.05 6.84
CA ALA A 3 1.88 -33.99 8.18
C ALA A 3 2.19 -32.64 8.89
N LEU A 4 3.36 -32.08 8.62
CA LEU A 4 3.78 -30.73 9.10
C LEU A 4 2.89 -29.58 8.56
N GLN A 5 2.43 -29.65 7.32
CA GLN A 5 1.52 -28.65 6.76
C GLN A 5 0.12 -28.73 7.38
N SER A 6 -0.35 -29.95 7.63
CA SER A 6 -1.63 -30.18 8.32
C SER A 6 -1.60 -29.64 9.74
N TRP A 7 -0.51 -29.90 10.48
CA TRP A 7 -0.30 -29.40 11.85
C TRP A 7 -0.27 -27.87 11.92
N ARG A 8 0.42 -27.22 10.97
CA ARG A 8 0.46 -25.74 10.88
C ARG A 8 -0.91 -25.12 10.61
N LYS A 9 -1.70 -25.74 9.74
CA LYS A 9 -3.09 -25.30 9.47
C LYS A 9 -3.94 -25.43 10.74
N ALA A 10 -3.85 -26.54 11.45
CA ALA A 10 -4.58 -26.76 12.70
C ALA A 10 -4.18 -25.77 13.79
N TYR A 11 -2.87 -25.53 13.97
CA TYR A 11 -2.35 -24.55 14.92
C TYR A 11 -2.78 -23.11 14.58
N GLY A 12 -2.70 -22.74 13.31
CA GLY A 12 -3.19 -21.44 12.83
C GLY A 12 -4.68 -21.26 13.09
N ALA A 13 -5.51 -22.27 12.80
CA ALA A 13 -6.95 -22.24 13.06
C ALA A 13 -7.26 -22.10 14.56
N LEU A 14 -6.55 -22.82 15.42
CA LEU A 14 -6.70 -22.71 16.88
C LEU A 14 -6.34 -21.30 17.36
N LYS A 15 -5.24 -20.73 16.89
CA LYS A 15 -4.80 -19.38 17.21
C LYS A 15 -5.82 -18.34 16.75
N ASP A 16 -6.38 -18.49 15.55
CA ASP A 16 -7.41 -17.59 15.03
C ASP A 16 -8.69 -17.68 15.87
N THR A 17 -9.13 -18.89 16.24
CA THR A 17 -10.31 -19.09 17.11
C THR A 17 -10.12 -18.44 18.48
N THR A 18 -8.96 -18.66 19.12
CA THR A 18 -8.65 -18.04 20.40
C THR A 18 -8.62 -16.51 20.30
N THR A 19 -8.01 -15.97 19.23
CA THR A 19 -7.95 -14.53 19.01
C THR A 19 -9.35 -13.93 18.77
N VAL A 20 -10.22 -14.63 18.03
CA VAL A 20 -11.63 -14.22 17.85
C VAL A 20 -12.39 -14.23 19.15
N SER A 21 -12.19 -15.25 19.98
CA SER A 21 -12.84 -15.34 21.29
C SER A 21 -12.40 -14.21 22.21
N LEU A 22 -11.11 -13.89 22.26
CA LEU A 22 -10.58 -12.75 23.01
C LEU A 22 -11.11 -11.41 22.48
N ALA A 23 -11.15 -11.22 21.17
CA ALA A 23 -11.72 -10.03 20.53
C ALA A 23 -13.22 -9.89 20.85
N SER A 24 -13.93 -10.99 21.03
CA SER A 24 -15.35 -11.01 21.40
C SER A 24 -15.63 -10.62 22.84
N LEU A 25 -14.64 -10.63 23.70
CA LEU A 25 -14.76 -10.24 25.11
C LEU A 25 -14.46 -8.74 25.34
N ASN A 26 -13.80 -8.10 24.41
CA ASN A 26 -13.44 -6.67 24.48
C ASN A 26 -14.58 -5.82 23.88
N SER A 27 -15.14 -4.92 24.63
CA SER A 27 -16.54 -4.50 24.54
C SER A 27 -16.95 -3.54 23.41
N ASP A 28 -16.23 -2.42 23.20
CA ASP A 28 -16.75 -1.33 22.35
C ASP A 28 -16.47 -1.54 20.85
N PHE A 29 -15.40 -2.23 20.47
CA PHE A 29 -14.99 -2.46 19.09
C PHE A 29 -15.01 -3.93 18.69
N LYS A 30 -15.79 -4.75 19.38
CA LYS A 30 -15.88 -6.20 19.20
C LYS A 30 -16.03 -6.62 17.74
N ASP A 31 -16.99 -6.02 17.03
CA ASP A 31 -17.28 -6.39 15.65
C ASP A 31 -16.15 -6.05 14.70
N LEU A 32 -15.45 -4.93 14.94
CA LEU A 32 -14.28 -4.52 14.18
C LEU A 32 -13.09 -5.45 14.46
N ASP A 33 -12.80 -5.75 15.72
CA ASP A 33 -11.71 -6.66 16.09
C ASP A 33 -11.94 -8.06 15.49
N VAL A 34 -13.16 -8.58 15.58
CA VAL A 34 -13.51 -9.86 14.93
C VAL A 34 -13.37 -9.80 13.42
N ALA A 35 -13.76 -8.68 12.78
CA ALA A 35 -13.60 -8.51 11.34
C ALA A 35 -12.13 -8.48 10.94
N ILE A 36 -11.28 -7.74 11.67
CA ILE A 36 -9.83 -7.68 11.44
C ILE A 36 -9.20 -9.06 11.58
N VAL A 37 -9.48 -9.80 12.65
CA VAL A 37 -8.92 -11.14 12.86
C VAL A 37 -9.36 -12.10 11.76
N LYS A 38 -10.64 -12.08 11.36
CA LYS A 38 -11.16 -12.94 10.29
C LYS A 38 -10.62 -12.55 8.90
N ALA A 39 -10.39 -11.26 8.65
CA ALA A 39 -9.76 -10.78 7.40
C ALA A 39 -8.29 -11.19 7.31
N THR A 40 -7.59 -11.25 8.45
CA THR A 40 -6.15 -11.50 8.54
C THR A 40 -5.82 -12.84 9.20
N ASN A 41 -6.67 -13.86 9.03
CA ASN A 41 -6.47 -15.19 9.58
C ASN A 41 -5.31 -15.95 8.89
N HIS A 42 -4.92 -17.10 9.45
CA HIS A 42 -3.80 -17.92 8.96
C HIS A 42 -4.13 -18.77 7.71
N VAL A 43 -5.33 -18.63 7.15
CA VAL A 43 -5.69 -19.33 5.91
C VAL A 43 -5.03 -18.62 4.73
N GLU A 44 -4.31 -19.37 3.90
CA GLU A 44 -3.55 -18.89 2.74
C GLU A 44 -4.48 -18.60 1.55
N CYS A 45 -5.33 -17.59 1.73
CA CYS A 45 -6.19 -17.04 0.69
C CYS A 45 -6.44 -15.55 0.99
N PRO A 46 -6.82 -14.76 -0.03
CA PRO A 46 -7.13 -13.34 0.16
C PRO A 46 -8.17 -13.08 1.25
N PRO A 47 -8.16 -11.89 1.88
CA PRO A 47 -9.19 -11.49 2.81
C PRO A 47 -10.58 -11.58 2.17
N LYS A 48 -11.55 -12.13 2.90
CA LYS A 48 -12.94 -12.21 2.40
C LYS A 48 -13.58 -10.83 2.38
N ASP A 49 -14.18 -10.43 1.29
CA ASP A 49 -14.79 -9.10 1.09
C ASP A 49 -15.79 -8.72 2.19
N ARG A 50 -16.57 -9.69 2.71
CA ARG A 50 -17.50 -9.42 3.80
C ARG A 50 -16.84 -8.85 5.06
N HIS A 51 -15.58 -9.22 5.35
CA HIS A 51 -14.83 -8.70 6.49
C HIS A 51 -14.16 -7.37 6.13
N LEU A 52 -13.64 -7.23 4.91
CA LEU A 52 -13.12 -5.96 4.39
C LEU A 52 -14.18 -4.87 4.42
N ARG A 53 -15.41 -5.13 3.93
CA ARG A 53 -16.50 -4.14 3.97
C ARG A 53 -16.83 -3.67 5.39
N LYS A 54 -16.78 -4.57 6.40
CA LYS A 54 -16.97 -4.18 7.79
C LYS A 54 -15.87 -3.24 8.29
N ILE A 55 -14.62 -3.51 7.91
CA ILE A 55 -13.46 -2.68 8.30
C ILE A 55 -13.54 -1.32 7.59
N VAL A 56 -13.86 -1.29 6.28
CA VAL A 56 -14.07 -0.04 5.52
C VAL A 56 -15.20 0.80 6.14
N ALA A 57 -16.32 0.18 6.47
CA ALA A 57 -17.44 0.89 7.10
C ALA A 57 -17.09 1.46 8.48
N ALA A 58 -16.23 0.78 9.26
CA ALA A 58 -15.77 1.25 10.56
C ALA A 58 -14.72 2.38 10.46
N SER A 59 -14.04 2.52 9.31
CA SER A 59 -13.03 3.55 9.03
C SER A 59 -13.55 4.72 8.17
N SER A 60 -14.87 4.83 7.98
CA SER A 60 -15.51 5.88 7.20
C SER A 60 -15.65 7.17 7.99
N MET A 61 -15.66 8.33 7.31
CA MET A 61 -15.91 9.65 7.91
C MET A 61 -17.27 9.79 8.61
N ALA A 62 -18.22 8.89 8.33
CA ALA A 62 -19.48 8.81 9.07
C ALA A 62 -19.32 8.27 10.49
N ARG A 63 -18.14 7.79 10.87
CA ARG A 63 -17.79 7.30 12.19
C ARG A 63 -16.96 8.32 12.97
N PRO A 64 -17.00 8.28 14.32
CA PRO A 64 -16.11 9.09 15.13
C PRO A 64 -14.63 8.85 14.76
N GLN A 65 -13.83 9.88 14.81
CA GLN A 65 -12.38 9.78 14.54
C GLN A 65 -11.69 8.75 15.46
N THR A 66 -12.20 8.56 16.67
CA THR A 66 -11.76 7.52 17.61
C THR A 66 -11.86 6.11 17.03
N ASP A 67 -12.89 5.82 16.23
CA ASP A 67 -13.11 4.52 15.61
C ASP A 67 -12.06 4.26 14.51
N VAL A 68 -11.75 5.28 13.71
CA VAL A 68 -10.72 5.24 12.67
C VAL A 68 -9.35 5.02 13.32
N ALA A 69 -9.02 5.78 14.36
CA ALA A 69 -7.78 5.63 15.11
C ALA A 69 -7.67 4.22 15.73
N TYR A 70 -8.75 3.71 16.31
CA TYR A 70 -8.79 2.34 16.84
C TYR A 70 -8.53 1.30 15.77
N CYS A 71 -9.15 1.43 14.58
CA CYS A 71 -8.94 0.54 13.44
C CYS A 71 -7.45 0.47 13.07
N ILE A 72 -6.79 1.63 12.97
CA ILE A 72 -5.37 1.73 12.66
C ILE A 72 -4.52 1.04 13.75
N HIS A 73 -4.80 1.33 15.02
CA HIS A 73 -4.12 0.68 16.14
C HIS A 73 -4.30 -0.85 16.16
N ALA A 74 -5.50 -1.34 15.84
CA ALA A 74 -5.78 -2.77 15.79
C ALA A 74 -5.02 -3.46 14.65
N LEU A 75 -4.96 -2.84 13.45
CA LEU A 75 -4.17 -3.33 12.33
C LEU A 75 -2.66 -3.28 12.63
N ALA A 76 -2.18 -2.19 13.22
CA ALA A 76 -0.79 -2.04 13.64
C ALA A 76 -0.39 -3.12 14.65
N ARG A 77 -1.19 -3.32 15.69
CA ARG A 77 -1.01 -4.38 16.69
C ARG A 77 -0.99 -5.77 16.06
N ARG A 78 -1.85 -6.01 15.05
CA ARG A 78 -1.90 -7.29 14.34
C ARG A 78 -0.61 -7.52 13.54
N LEU A 79 -0.12 -6.50 12.86
CA LEU A 79 1.09 -6.55 12.05
C LEU A 79 2.36 -6.72 12.90
N THR A 80 2.50 -5.97 13.99
CA THR A 80 3.68 -6.01 14.87
C THR A 80 3.79 -7.30 15.71
N LYS A 81 2.65 -7.89 16.08
CA LYS A 81 2.63 -9.10 16.91
C LYS A 81 2.75 -10.41 16.12
N THR A 82 2.54 -10.37 14.80
CA THR A 82 2.59 -11.59 14.00
C THR A 82 4.02 -11.95 13.59
N ARG A 83 4.29 -13.25 13.54
CA ARG A 83 5.46 -13.81 12.89
C ARG A 83 5.08 -14.65 11.66
N SER A 84 3.79 -14.76 11.35
CA SER A 84 3.30 -15.48 10.19
C SER A 84 3.25 -14.56 8.97
N TRP A 85 3.92 -14.94 7.88
CA TRP A 85 3.90 -14.21 6.64
C TRP A 85 2.49 -14.06 6.07
N ILE A 86 1.61 -15.06 6.24
CA ILE A 86 0.22 -15.01 5.79
C ILE A 86 -0.53 -13.88 6.49
N VAL A 87 -0.43 -13.81 7.82
CA VAL A 87 -1.12 -12.78 8.62
C VAL A 87 -0.55 -11.40 8.32
N ALA A 88 0.77 -11.27 8.21
CA ALA A 88 1.42 -10.01 7.85
C ALA A 88 0.99 -9.54 6.47
N LEU A 89 1.07 -10.40 5.45
CA LEU A 89 0.67 -10.06 4.09
C LEU A 89 -0.80 -9.67 4.00
N LYS A 90 -1.70 -10.43 4.64
CA LYS A 90 -3.13 -10.10 4.67
C LYS A 90 -3.41 -8.78 5.40
N THR A 91 -2.65 -8.46 6.45
CA THR A 91 -2.78 -7.18 7.14
C THR A 91 -2.36 -6.02 6.22
N LEU A 92 -1.25 -6.16 5.49
CA LEU A 92 -0.83 -5.18 4.49
C LEU A 92 -1.86 -5.04 3.35
N VAL A 93 -2.45 -6.16 2.88
CA VAL A 93 -3.54 -6.13 1.89
C VAL A 93 -4.76 -5.38 2.41
N VAL A 94 -5.14 -5.56 3.68
CA VAL A 94 -6.25 -4.80 4.29
C VAL A 94 -5.92 -3.31 4.33
N ILE A 95 -4.71 -2.94 4.76
CA ILE A 95 -4.25 -1.54 4.77
C ILE A 95 -4.27 -0.96 3.35
N HIS A 96 -3.76 -1.68 2.36
CA HIS A 96 -3.76 -1.24 0.96
C HIS A 96 -5.18 -1.01 0.42
N ARG A 97 -6.10 -1.93 0.71
CA ARG A 97 -7.51 -1.79 0.32
C ARG A 97 -8.19 -0.60 1.02
N LEU A 98 -7.86 -0.33 2.27
CA LEU A 98 -8.35 0.87 2.98
C LEU A 98 -7.78 2.16 2.39
N LEU A 99 -6.51 2.18 2.00
CA LEU A 99 -5.90 3.33 1.32
C LEU A 99 -6.50 3.59 -0.06
N ARG A 100 -6.93 2.55 -0.76
CA ARG A 100 -7.43 2.62 -2.12
C ARG A 100 -8.94 2.83 -2.20
N ASP A 101 -9.68 2.02 -1.45
CA ASP A 101 -11.13 1.89 -1.54
C ASP A 101 -11.84 2.54 -0.33
N GLY A 102 -11.08 2.96 0.69
CA GLY A 102 -11.58 3.55 1.92
C GLY A 102 -11.75 5.07 1.83
N ASP A 103 -12.22 5.64 2.93
CA ASP A 103 -12.42 7.07 3.10
C ASP A 103 -11.07 7.82 3.17
N PRO A 104 -10.95 9.04 2.63
CA PRO A 104 -9.76 9.88 2.78
C PRO A 104 -9.31 10.08 4.22
N THR A 105 -10.22 10.16 5.17
CA THR A 105 -9.94 10.30 6.61
C THR A 105 -9.03 9.18 7.13
N PHE A 106 -9.25 7.93 6.67
CA PHE A 106 -8.39 6.81 7.06
C PHE A 106 -6.94 7.05 6.62
N ARG A 107 -6.73 7.56 5.42
CA ARG A 107 -5.39 7.84 4.87
C ARG A 107 -4.66 8.90 5.68
N GLU A 108 -5.35 10.00 5.98
CA GLU A 108 -4.81 11.09 6.78
C GLU A 108 -4.44 10.62 8.20
N GLU A 109 -5.34 9.90 8.86
CA GLU A 109 -5.08 9.33 10.18
C GLU A 109 -3.94 8.29 10.15
N LEU A 110 -3.87 7.44 9.13
CA LEU A 110 -2.78 6.49 8.98
C LEU A 110 -1.44 7.23 8.74
N LEU A 111 -1.43 8.30 7.95
CA LEU A 111 -0.24 9.12 7.74
C LEU A 111 0.24 9.74 9.07
N ASN A 112 -0.67 10.34 9.83
CA ASN A 112 -0.37 10.91 11.15
C ASN A 112 0.16 9.84 12.12
N PHE A 113 -0.42 8.64 12.09
CA PHE A 113 0.01 7.52 12.91
C PHE A 113 1.41 7.04 12.53
N THR A 114 1.71 6.90 11.24
CA THR A 114 3.01 6.40 10.75
C THR A 114 4.16 7.37 11.02
N GLN A 115 3.89 8.65 11.22
CA GLN A 115 4.89 9.62 11.67
C GLN A 115 5.38 9.35 13.10
N ARG A 116 4.54 8.74 13.94
CA ARG A 116 4.84 8.42 15.34
C ARG A 116 5.31 6.98 15.51
N VAL A 117 4.75 6.07 14.72
CA VAL A 117 5.00 4.62 14.82
C VAL A 117 5.23 4.05 13.43
N GLN A 118 6.42 3.57 13.17
CA GLN A 118 6.87 3.05 11.87
C GLN A 118 6.32 1.63 11.58
N ILE A 119 5.01 1.49 11.50
CA ILE A 119 4.33 0.18 11.38
C ILE A 119 4.58 -0.54 10.05
N LEU A 120 4.91 0.18 8.98
CA LEU A 120 5.18 -0.36 7.66
C LEU A 120 6.67 -0.68 7.45
N GLN A 121 7.55 -0.27 8.36
CA GLN A 121 8.97 -0.61 8.33
C GLN A 121 9.19 -2.05 8.80
N LEU A 122 9.02 -2.98 7.88
CA LEU A 122 9.12 -4.42 8.11
C LEU A 122 10.49 -4.99 7.73
N SER A 123 11.56 -4.19 7.74
CA SER A 123 12.91 -4.61 7.33
C SER A 123 13.39 -5.88 8.04
N ASN A 124 13.02 -6.05 9.30
CA ASN A 124 13.38 -7.20 10.14
C ASN A 124 12.32 -8.30 10.16
N PHE A 125 11.23 -8.17 9.39
CA PHE A 125 10.20 -9.20 9.37
C PHE A 125 10.74 -10.50 8.78
N LYS A 126 10.58 -11.60 9.52
CA LYS A 126 11.01 -12.94 9.13
C LYS A 126 10.06 -14.00 9.70
N ASP A 127 9.54 -14.83 8.83
CA ASP A 127 8.83 -16.05 9.20
C ASP A 127 9.81 -17.24 9.16
N ASN A 128 10.14 -17.78 10.31
CA ASN A 128 11.07 -18.90 10.45
C ASN A 128 10.37 -20.27 10.40
N SER A 129 9.12 -20.33 9.98
CA SER A 129 8.36 -21.58 9.96
C SER A 129 8.87 -22.61 8.94
N SER A 130 9.53 -22.16 7.86
CA SER A 130 10.18 -22.99 6.86
C SER A 130 11.16 -22.17 6.01
N PRO A 131 12.09 -22.80 5.27
CA PRO A 131 12.95 -22.11 4.30
C PRO A 131 12.14 -21.36 3.23
N ILE A 132 11.07 -21.95 2.72
CA ILE A 132 10.16 -21.35 1.74
C ILE A 132 9.46 -20.08 2.29
N ALA A 133 9.23 -20.01 3.61
CA ALA A 133 8.64 -18.82 4.24
C ALA A 133 9.55 -17.58 4.17
N TRP A 134 10.81 -17.75 3.84
CA TRP A 134 11.75 -16.63 3.64
C TRP A 134 11.44 -15.87 2.35
N ASP A 135 11.04 -16.55 1.26
CA ASP A 135 10.62 -15.91 0.02
C ASP A 135 9.38 -15.04 0.26
N TYR A 136 8.40 -15.58 1.00
CA TYR A 136 7.21 -14.82 1.40
C TYR A 136 7.54 -13.66 2.34
N SER A 137 8.51 -13.85 3.24
CA SER A 137 8.97 -12.78 4.14
C SER A 137 9.64 -11.65 3.36
N SER A 138 10.41 -11.98 2.31
CA SER A 138 11.00 -10.99 1.41
C SER A 138 9.92 -10.17 0.73
N TRP A 139 8.91 -10.83 0.17
CA TRP A 139 7.76 -10.15 -0.42
C TRP A 139 7.02 -9.24 0.57
N VAL A 140 6.77 -9.71 1.80
CA VAL A 140 6.12 -8.91 2.85
C VAL A 140 6.90 -7.62 3.13
N ARG A 141 8.23 -7.69 3.20
CA ARG A 141 9.10 -6.52 3.40
C ARG A 141 9.00 -5.54 2.23
N THR A 142 9.11 -6.03 1.01
CA THR A 142 9.03 -5.21 -0.21
C THR A 142 7.68 -4.53 -0.36
N TYR A 143 6.60 -5.27 -0.10
CA TYR A 143 5.25 -4.72 -0.15
C TYR A 143 5.00 -3.69 0.95
N GLY A 144 5.53 -3.90 2.16
CA GLY A 144 5.50 -2.89 3.23
C GLY A 144 6.21 -1.59 2.84
N LEU A 145 7.40 -1.70 2.24
CA LEU A 145 8.15 -0.54 1.73
C LEU A 145 7.39 0.23 0.64
N PHE A 146 6.69 -0.47 -0.26
CA PHE A 146 5.85 0.19 -1.26
C PHE A 146 4.71 0.98 -0.61
N LEU A 147 4.01 0.40 0.36
CA LEU A 147 2.91 1.08 1.06
C LEU A 147 3.42 2.27 1.89
N GLU A 148 4.59 2.16 2.49
CA GLU A 148 5.25 3.27 3.19
C GLU A 148 5.56 4.42 2.22
N GLU A 149 6.17 4.12 1.07
CA GLU A 149 6.48 5.11 0.04
C GLU A 149 5.23 5.77 -0.53
N ARG A 150 4.15 4.99 -0.70
CA ARG A 150 2.85 5.52 -1.14
C ARG A 150 2.32 6.59 -0.18
N LEU A 151 2.43 6.37 1.13
CA LEU A 151 2.04 7.35 2.14
C LEU A 151 2.98 8.57 2.15
N GLN A 152 4.28 8.39 1.98
CA GLN A 152 5.23 9.50 1.88
C GLN A 152 4.99 10.34 0.62
N CYS A 153 4.72 9.70 -0.51
CA CYS A 153 4.36 10.36 -1.75
C CYS A 153 3.09 11.20 -1.56
N PHE A 154 2.03 10.64 -0.98
CA PHE A 154 0.81 11.38 -0.63
C PHE A 154 1.09 12.61 0.24
N ARG A 155 1.98 12.51 1.22
CA ARG A 155 2.37 13.63 2.09
C ARG A 155 2.99 14.79 1.30
N ILE A 156 3.78 14.49 0.26
CA ILE A 156 4.46 15.47 -0.58
C ILE A 156 3.48 16.06 -1.60
N LEU A 157 2.72 15.22 -2.27
CA LEU A 157 1.77 15.64 -3.31
C LEU A 157 0.57 16.41 -2.73
N LYS A 158 0.16 16.13 -1.49
CA LYS A 158 -1.06 16.64 -0.84
C LYS A 158 -2.37 16.18 -1.50
N TYR A 159 -2.32 15.29 -2.48
CA TYR A 159 -3.48 14.66 -3.11
C TYR A 159 -3.22 13.19 -3.36
N ASP A 160 -4.29 12.43 -3.62
CA ASP A 160 -4.19 11.00 -3.94
C ASP A 160 -4.20 10.78 -5.44
N ILE A 161 -3.09 10.33 -5.98
CA ILE A 161 -2.94 10.02 -7.40
C ILE A 161 -3.95 8.94 -7.87
N GLU A 162 -4.37 8.03 -6.98
CA GLU A 162 -5.39 7.02 -7.30
C GLU A 162 -6.79 7.61 -7.41
N ALA A 163 -7.06 8.73 -6.75
CA ALA A 163 -8.33 9.43 -6.83
C ALA A 163 -8.46 10.28 -8.12
N GLU A 164 -7.36 10.53 -8.84
CA GLU A 164 -7.41 11.25 -10.12
C GLU A 164 -8.30 10.52 -11.13
N ARG A 165 -9.17 11.27 -11.78
CA ARG A 165 -10.00 10.76 -12.89
C ARG A 165 -9.21 10.87 -14.18
N LEU A 166 -8.62 9.77 -14.62
CA LEU A 166 -8.05 9.67 -15.96
C LEU A 166 -9.18 9.45 -16.99
N PRO A 167 -9.07 10.02 -18.21
CA PRO A 167 -10.11 9.92 -19.22
C PRO A 167 -10.33 8.46 -19.62
N LYS A 168 -11.61 8.06 -19.69
CA LYS A 168 -11.98 6.79 -20.33
C LYS A 168 -11.80 6.97 -21.84
N GLN A 169 -11.01 6.10 -22.47
CA GLN A 169 -10.94 6.03 -23.93
C GLN A 169 -12.35 5.90 -24.51
N GLY A 170 -12.78 6.87 -25.32
CA GLY A 170 -14.00 6.75 -26.12
C GLY A 170 -15.07 7.82 -25.97
N GLN A 171 -14.93 8.80 -25.08
CA GLN A 171 -15.81 9.97 -25.07
C GLN A 171 -14.99 11.22 -25.41
N GLY A 172 -15.24 11.76 -26.61
CA GLY A 172 -14.57 12.96 -27.11
C GLY A 172 -14.99 14.20 -26.33
N THR A 173 -14.26 14.48 -25.27
CA THR A 173 -14.21 15.79 -24.62
C THR A 173 -12.94 15.81 -23.76
N GLU A 174 -12.12 16.85 -23.95
CA GLU A 174 -10.93 17.26 -23.21
C GLU A 174 -10.05 16.13 -22.64
N LYS A 175 -8.85 16.00 -23.19
CA LYS A 175 -7.79 15.15 -22.64
C LYS A 175 -7.51 15.62 -21.21
N THR A 176 -8.09 15.00 -20.21
CA THR A 176 -7.75 15.23 -18.81
C THR A 176 -6.37 14.60 -18.57
N HIS A 177 -5.39 15.46 -18.41
CA HIS A 177 -4.04 15.10 -17.99
C HIS A 177 -4.00 14.91 -16.45
N SER A 178 -2.96 14.28 -15.94
CA SER A 178 -2.68 14.29 -14.50
C SER A 178 -2.41 15.73 -14.02
N GLN A 179 -2.66 16.00 -12.73
CA GLN A 179 -2.37 17.29 -12.10
C GLN A 179 -0.92 17.74 -12.32
N THR A 180 0.00 16.81 -12.46
CA THR A 180 1.42 17.09 -12.73
C THR A 180 1.64 17.87 -14.04
N ARG A 181 0.69 17.81 -14.98
CA ARG A 181 0.76 18.56 -16.25
C ARG A 181 0.58 20.06 -16.06
N GLU A 182 -0.11 20.49 -15.00
CA GLU A 182 -0.48 21.89 -14.75
C GLU A 182 0.33 22.54 -13.61
N LEU A 183 1.17 21.77 -12.91
CA LEU A 183 1.99 22.27 -11.81
C LEU A 183 2.97 23.35 -12.26
N ASP A 184 3.26 24.30 -11.38
CA ASP A 184 4.36 25.23 -11.58
C ASP A 184 5.73 24.55 -11.43
N SER A 185 6.79 25.26 -11.81
CA SER A 185 8.15 24.70 -11.81
C SER A 185 8.60 24.26 -10.42
N GLN A 186 8.25 25.01 -9.38
CA GLN A 186 8.66 24.68 -8.01
C GLN A 186 7.97 23.41 -7.50
N ALA A 187 6.64 23.31 -7.70
CA ALA A 187 5.87 22.13 -7.33
C ALA A 187 6.33 20.88 -8.12
N LEU A 188 6.65 21.02 -9.42
CA LEU A 188 7.21 19.93 -10.21
C LEU A 188 8.53 19.41 -9.62
N LEU A 189 9.47 20.32 -9.31
CA LEU A 189 10.76 19.93 -8.76
C LEU A 189 10.65 19.27 -7.37
N GLU A 190 9.60 19.57 -6.61
CA GLU A 190 9.31 18.95 -5.32
C GLU A 190 8.59 17.60 -5.46
N GLN A 191 7.58 17.51 -6.33
CA GLN A 191 6.68 16.35 -6.39
C GLN A 191 7.21 15.22 -7.29
N MET A 192 7.90 15.55 -8.40
CA MET A 192 8.40 14.55 -9.35
C MET A 192 9.37 13.54 -8.72
N PRO A 193 10.34 13.92 -7.86
CA PRO A 193 11.20 12.94 -7.19
C PRO A 193 10.42 11.95 -6.32
N ALA A 194 9.34 12.40 -5.66
CA ALA A 194 8.49 11.52 -4.84
C ALA A 194 7.74 10.50 -5.69
N LEU A 195 7.17 10.91 -6.82
CA LEU A 195 6.53 10.02 -7.78
C LEU A 195 7.50 9.00 -8.37
N GLN A 196 8.69 9.44 -8.73
CA GLN A 196 9.75 8.56 -9.24
C GLN A 196 10.22 7.55 -8.17
N GLN A 197 10.29 7.97 -6.91
CA GLN A 197 10.64 7.06 -5.82
C GLN A 197 9.51 6.03 -5.58
N LEU A 198 8.25 6.44 -5.66
CA LEU A 198 7.12 5.53 -5.59
C LEU A 198 7.13 4.51 -6.73
N LEU A 199 7.39 4.96 -7.97
CA LEU A 199 7.54 4.07 -9.13
C LEU A 199 8.68 3.08 -8.93
N TYR A 200 9.82 3.52 -8.41
CA TYR A 200 10.96 2.65 -8.10
C TYR A 200 10.59 1.54 -7.11
N ARG A 201 9.86 1.88 -6.03
CA ARG A 201 9.37 0.89 -5.07
C ARG A 201 8.36 -0.06 -5.70
N LEU A 202 7.49 0.45 -6.57
CA LEU A 202 6.51 -0.36 -7.30
C LEU A 202 7.21 -1.37 -8.23
N ILE A 203 8.18 -0.94 -9.03
CA ILE A 203 8.97 -1.82 -9.91
C ILE A 203 9.72 -2.88 -9.11
N GLY A 204 10.19 -2.52 -7.91
CA GLY A 204 10.82 -3.45 -6.96
C GLY A 204 9.89 -4.50 -6.37
N CYS A 205 8.56 -4.35 -6.53
CA CYS A 205 7.56 -5.34 -6.07
C CYS A 205 7.53 -6.56 -7.01
N ARG A 206 8.62 -7.30 -7.07
CA ARG A 206 8.74 -8.55 -7.84
C ARG A 206 8.79 -9.72 -6.87
N PRO A 207 7.79 -10.63 -6.88
CA PRO A 207 7.89 -11.83 -6.07
C PRO A 207 8.95 -12.77 -6.65
N GLU A 208 9.73 -13.39 -5.77
CA GLU A 208 10.81 -14.30 -6.14
C GLU A 208 10.59 -15.68 -5.51
N GLY A 209 11.23 -16.71 -6.07
CA GLY A 209 11.15 -18.07 -5.56
C GLY A 209 9.72 -18.57 -5.42
N ALA A 210 9.39 -19.16 -4.27
CA ALA A 210 8.06 -19.70 -4.00
C ALA A 210 6.95 -18.63 -3.95
N ALA A 211 7.30 -17.35 -3.72
CA ALA A 211 6.34 -16.26 -3.70
C ALA A 211 5.73 -16.01 -5.08
N ASN A 212 6.46 -16.28 -6.18
CA ASN A 212 6.01 -16.00 -7.54
C ASN A 212 4.74 -16.77 -7.94
N THR A 213 4.56 -17.99 -7.47
CA THR A 213 3.41 -18.84 -7.79
C THR A 213 2.31 -18.82 -6.73
N ASN A 214 2.49 -18.07 -5.66
CA ASN A 214 1.57 -18.06 -4.55
C ASN A 214 0.36 -17.15 -4.83
N TYR A 215 -0.83 -17.71 -4.72
CA TYR A 215 -2.08 -17.00 -5.03
C TYR A 215 -2.32 -15.74 -4.17
N LEU A 216 -1.96 -15.79 -2.86
CA LEU A 216 -2.11 -14.62 -1.97
C LEU A 216 -1.13 -13.51 -2.32
N VAL A 217 0.11 -13.88 -2.70
CA VAL A 217 1.11 -12.92 -3.19
C VAL A 217 0.67 -12.31 -4.53
N GLN A 218 0.19 -13.13 -5.46
CA GLN A 218 -0.33 -12.65 -6.75
C GLN A 218 -1.51 -11.70 -6.58
N TYR A 219 -2.40 -11.96 -5.61
CA TYR A 219 -3.49 -11.04 -5.27
C TYR A 219 -2.95 -9.67 -4.79
N ALA A 220 -1.94 -9.68 -3.91
CA ALA A 220 -1.32 -8.44 -3.43
C ALA A 220 -0.57 -7.72 -4.56
N LEU A 221 0.16 -8.44 -5.42
CA LEU A 221 0.81 -7.89 -6.61
C LEU A 221 -0.19 -7.23 -7.56
N ALA A 222 -1.35 -7.85 -7.77
CA ALA A 222 -2.40 -7.26 -8.61
C ALA A 222 -2.92 -5.92 -8.06
N LEU A 223 -2.93 -5.72 -6.73
CA LEU A 223 -3.25 -4.41 -6.14
C LEU A 223 -2.17 -3.37 -6.44
N VAL A 224 -0.89 -3.76 -6.34
CA VAL A 224 0.25 -2.87 -6.67
C VAL A 224 0.19 -2.48 -8.15
N LEU A 225 0.01 -3.46 -9.05
CA LEU A 225 -0.04 -3.21 -10.49
C LEU A 225 -1.22 -2.33 -10.91
N LYS A 226 -2.33 -2.34 -10.19
CA LYS A 226 -3.45 -1.43 -10.45
C LYS A 226 -3.07 0.05 -10.25
N GLU A 227 -2.11 0.35 -9.40
CA GLU A 227 -1.63 1.71 -9.16
C GLU A 227 -0.58 2.16 -10.18
N SER A 228 0.09 1.21 -10.86
CA SER A 228 1.22 1.51 -11.75
C SER A 228 0.86 2.46 -12.88
N PHE A 229 -0.32 2.28 -13.47
CA PHE A 229 -0.72 3.07 -14.63
C PHE A 229 -0.87 4.57 -14.30
N LYS A 230 -1.52 4.91 -13.19
CA LYS A 230 -1.71 6.30 -12.78
C LYS A 230 -0.40 6.98 -12.38
N ILE A 231 0.46 6.24 -11.66
CA ILE A 231 1.79 6.73 -11.29
C ILE A 231 2.61 7.01 -12.56
N TYR A 232 2.58 6.10 -13.53
CA TYR A 232 3.27 6.25 -14.80
C TYR A 232 2.74 7.45 -15.61
N CYS A 233 1.42 7.60 -15.73
CA CYS A 233 0.80 8.75 -16.41
C CYS A 233 1.21 10.07 -15.74
N ALA A 234 1.16 10.15 -14.41
CA ALA A 234 1.55 11.35 -13.69
C ALA A 234 3.02 11.72 -13.89
N ILE A 235 3.91 10.72 -13.93
CA ILE A 235 5.33 10.97 -14.21
C ILE A 235 5.50 11.48 -15.65
N ASN A 236 4.86 10.86 -16.64
CA ASN A 236 4.97 11.30 -18.03
C ASN A 236 4.43 12.72 -18.23
N ASP A 237 3.26 13.02 -17.69
CA ASP A 237 2.66 14.36 -17.77
C ASP A 237 3.54 15.41 -17.08
N GLY A 238 4.10 15.06 -15.92
CA GLY A 238 5.06 15.92 -15.22
C GLY A 238 6.37 16.12 -15.97
N ILE A 239 6.90 15.11 -16.64
CA ILE A 239 8.10 15.23 -17.49
C ILE A 239 7.82 16.14 -18.69
N ILE A 240 6.66 16.01 -19.36
CA ILE A 240 6.31 16.88 -20.47
C ILE A 240 6.22 18.33 -19.99
N ASN A 241 5.53 18.57 -18.87
CA ASN A 241 5.44 19.91 -18.26
C ASN A 241 6.83 20.48 -17.88
N LEU A 242 7.72 19.61 -17.34
CA LEU A 242 9.07 19.99 -16.97
C LEU A 242 9.90 20.42 -18.20
N VAL A 243 9.77 19.70 -19.33
CA VAL A 243 10.44 20.02 -20.58
C VAL A 243 9.92 21.33 -21.17
N ASP A 244 8.60 21.55 -21.16
CA ASP A 244 7.99 22.79 -21.66
C ASP A 244 8.51 24.03 -20.91
N LYS A 245 8.76 23.91 -19.60
CA LYS A 245 9.22 25.02 -18.75
C LYS A 245 10.75 25.12 -18.60
N PHE A 246 11.51 24.17 -19.15
CA PHE A 246 12.93 24.00 -18.88
C PHE A 246 13.77 25.26 -19.17
N PHE A 247 13.50 25.92 -20.31
CA PHE A 247 14.27 27.09 -20.72
C PHE A 247 13.92 28.38 -19.96
N GLU A 248 12.82 28.37 -19.23
CA GLU A 248 12.38 29.50 -18.39
C GLU A 248 12.90 29.37 -16.94
N MET A 249 13.50 28.20 -16.60
CA MET A 249 13.97 27.91 -15.24
C MET A 249 15.31 28.58 -14.94
N PRO A 250 15.51 29.05 -13.68
CA PRO A 250 16.83 29.39 -13.18
C PRO A 250 17.79 28.20 -13.31
N ARG A 251 19.09 28.47 -13.50
CA ARG A 251 20.11 27.43 -13.74
C ARG A 251 20.10 26.29 -12.71
N HIS A 252 19.92 26.60 -11.42
CA HIS A 252 19.90 25.59 -10.35
C HIS A 252 18.69 24.67 -10.43
N ASP A 253 17.55 25.18 -10.87
CA ASP A 253 16.31 24.39 -11.04
C ASP A 253 16.37 23.58 -12.35
N ALA A 254 16.96 24.12 -13.42
CA ALA A 254 17.20 23.38 -14.65
C ALA A 254 18.12 22.16 -14.41
N LEU A 255 19.11 22.25 -13.52
CA LEU A 255 19.94 21.09 -13.15
C LEU A 255 19.12 20.00 -12.44
N LYS A 256 18.24 20.37 -11.50
CA LYS A 256 17.33 19.41 -10.85
C LYS A 256 16.35 18.78 -11.85
N ALA A 257 15.79 19.61 -12.76
CA ALA A 257 14.93 19.14 -13.83
C ALA A 257 15.62 18.11 -14.73
N LEU A 258 16.90 18.32 -15.06
CA LEU A 258 17.71 17.38 -15.83
C LEU A 258 17.93 16.06 -15.10
N GLU A 259 18.12 16.09 -13.78
CA GLU A 259 18.25 14.86 -12.97
C GLU A 259 16.94 14.08 -12.95
N ILE A 260 15.79 14.75 -12.78
CA ILE A 260 14.47 14.14 -12.85
C ILE A 260 14.25 13.48 -14.21
N TYR A 261 14.57 14.17 -15.31
CA TYR A 261 14.47 13.64 -16.68
C TYR A 261 15.33 12.39 -16.88
N ARG A 262 16.60 12.43 -16.47
CA ARG A 262 17.52 11.28 -16.56
C ARG A 262 17.03 10.08 -15.78
N ARG A 263 16.53 10.32 -14.57
CA ARG A 263 15.97 9.25 -13.72
C ARG A 263 14.73 8.62 -14.36
N ALA A 264 13.86 9.42 -14.98
CA ALA A 264 12.70 8.89 -15.71
C ALA A 264 13.14 7.96 -16.86
N GLY A 265 14.14 8.36 -17.66
CA GLY A 265 14.70 7.52 -18.73
C GLY A 265 15.30 6.21 -18.22
N GLN A 266 15.94 6.21 -17.05
CA GLN A 266 16.45 4.99 -16.42
C GLN A 266 15.32 4.07 -15.97
N GLN A 267 14.22 4.61 -15.44
CA GLN A 267 13.09 3.83 -14.94
C GLN A 267 12.27 3.15 -16.04
N VAL A 268 12.29 3.68 -17.26
CA VAL A 268 11.64 3.05 -18.43
C VAL A 268 12.36 1.78 -18.85
N ASN A 269 13.66 1.63 -18.54
CA ASN A 269 14.50 0.50 -18.92
C ASN A 269 14.56 -0.61 -17.84
N LEU A 270 13.83 -0.48 -16.73
CA LEU A 270 13.74 -1.46 -15.63
C LEU A 270 12.49 -2.35 -15.77
#